data_234016fe158e9aed82dccd45d1975113
#
_entry.id   234016fe158e9aed82dccd45d1975113
#
_cell.length_a   1.000
_cell.length_b   1.000
_cell.length_c   1.000
_cell.angle_alpha   90.00
_cell.angle_beta   90.00
_cell.angle_gamma   90.00
#
_symmetry.space_group_name_H-M   'P 1'
#
loop_
_entity.id
_entity.type
_entity.pdbx_description
1 polymer ?
#
loop_
_entity_poly.entity_id
_entity_poly.type
_entity_poly.pdbx_seq_one_letter_code
_entity_poly.pdbx_strand_id
1 'polypeptide(L)'
;MALTLASAADLLKEHHLLREIIQGDVWTDDPARIASADEPFAGITYDTRKVTPGTLLCCKGQFKAEYLNGIDEAGLAAYVAETEYSAATATPGLIVNDARKAMSLLSAAFYGYPQNELTVIGVTGTKGKTTTSYFTQALINAVSGGRSEEHTSE
;
A
#
# COMPACT_ATOMS: atom_id res chain seq x y z
N MET A 1 -9.20 8.62 -9.74
CA MET A 1 -7.96 8.81 -10.53
C MET A 1 -7.09 7.59 -10.25
N ALA A 2 -6.52 6.93 -11.27
CA ALA A 2 -5.71 5.74 -11.05
C ALA A 2 -4.38 6.12 -10.39
N LEU A 3 -3.89 5.33 -9.44
CA LEU A 3 -2.60 5.54 -8.78
C LEU A 3 -1.47 5.17 -9.74
N THR A 4 -0.53 6.07 -9.96
CA THR A 4 0.70 5.89 -10.74
C THR A 4 1.93 6.08 -9.85
N LEU A 5 3.14 5.76 -10.33
CA LEU A 5 4.36 6.03 -9.57
C LEU A 5 4.52 7.53 -9.30
N ALA A 6 4.21 8.39 -10.28
CA ALA A 6 4.27 9.84 -10.11
C ALA A 6 3.31 10.32 -9.00
N SER A 7 2.03 9.94 -9.07
CA SER A 7 1.05 10.34 -8.06
C SER A 7 1.32 9.71 -6.68
N ALA A 8 1.88 8.52 -6.64
CA ALA A 8 2.33 7.87 -5.40
C ALA A 8 3.50 8.63 -4.76
N ALA A 9 4.49 9.04 -5.57
CA ALA A 9 5.62 9.84 -5.09
C ALA A 9 5.17 11.19 -4.54
N ASP A 10 4.26 11.89 -5.25
CA ASP A 10 3.72 13.18 -4.80
C ASP A 10 2.94 13.05 -3.50
N LEU A 11 2.09 12.03 -3.37
CA LEU A 11 1.36 11.73 -2.13
C LEU A 11 2.30 11.45 -0.96
N LEU A 12 3.36 10.66 -1.20
CA LEU A 12 4.36 10.37 -0.17
C LEU A 12 5.19 11.60 0.21
N LYS A 13 5.48 12.50 -0.73
CA LYS A 13 6.13 13.81 -0.45
C LYS A 13 5.25 14.71 0.41
N GLU A 14 3.98 14.84 0.07
CA GLU A 14 3.02 15.64 0.82
C GLU A 14 2.96 15.23 2.30
N HIS A 15 3.07 13.92 2.55
CA HIS A 15 3.09 13.36 3.90
C HIS A 15 4.50 13.21 4.51
N HIS A 16 5.54 13.80 3.89
CA HIS A 16 6.93 13.74 4.35
C HIS A 16 7.47 12.30 4.53
N LEU A 17 6.98 11.36 3.74
CA LEU A 17 7.39 9.95 3.79
C LEU A 17 8.40 9.58 2.72
N LEU A 18 8.36 10.20 1.53
CA LEU A 18 9.31 9.91 0.46
C LEU A 18 10.70 10.42 0.83
N ARG A 19 11.70 9.56 0.67
CA ARG A 19 13.11 9.92 0.73
C ARG A 19 13.67 10.14 -0.66
N GLU A 20 13.48 9.16 -1.53
CA GLU A 20 14.03 9.13 -2.89
C GLU A 20 13.34 8.07 -3.73
N ILE A 21 13.50 8.16 -5.05
CA ILE A 21 13.09 7.18 -6.04
C ILE A 21 14.36 6.60 -6.65
N ILE A 22 14.47 5.28 -6.72
CA ILE A 22 15.65 4.59 -7.23
C ILE A 22 15.24 3.69 -8.39
N GLN A 23 15.98 3.76 -9.50
CA GLN A 23 15.88 2.79 -10.59
C GLN A 23 17.28 2.56 -11.20
N GLY A 24 17.85 1.38 -10.97
CA GLY A 24 19.23 1.10 -11.32
C GLY A 24 20.18 2.11 -10.66
N ASP A 25 20.97 2.83 -11.47
CA ASP A 25 21.90 3.86 -11.00
C ASP A 25 21.26 5.26 -10.86
N VAL A 26 19.96 5.40 -11.18
CA VAL A 26 19.23 6.67 -11.07
C VAL A 26 18.67 6.82 -9.67
N TRP A 27 19.08 7.88 -8.99
CA TRP A 27 18.61 8.31 -7.68
C TRP A 27 18.02 9.71 -7.83
N THR A 28 16.76 9.88 -7.52
CA THR A 28 16.04 11.13 -7.75
C THR A 28 14.88 11.29 -6.77
N ASP A 29 14.43 12.52 -6.59
CA ASP A 29 13.15 12.83 -5.95
C ASP A 29 12.07 13.22 -6.99
N ASP A 30 12.46 13.36 -8.26
CA ASP A 30 11.60 13.74 -9.36
C ASP A 30 11.10 12.50 -10.12
N PRO A 31 9.81 12.15 -10.02
CA PRO A 31 9.25 11.00 -10.71
C PRO A 31 9.30 11.12 -12.24
N ALA A 32 9.38 12.33 -12.80
CA ALA A 32 9.45 12.55 -14.25
C ALA A 32 10.73 11.94 -14.89
N ARG A 33 11.73 11.60 -14.08
CA ARG A 33 12.95 10.93 -14.52
C ARG A 33 12.80 9.41 -14.69
N ILE A 34 11.64 8.86 -14.32
CA ILE A 34 11.30 7.44 -14.43
C ILE A 34 10.36 7.26 -15.63
N ALA A 35 10.75 6.47 -16.62
CA ALA A 35 10.02 6.34 -17.88
C ALA A 35 8.57 5.83 -17.71
N SER A 36 8.31 4.96 -16.72
CA SER A 36 6.99 4.39 -16.41
C SER A 36 6.21 5.14 -15.33
N ALA A 37 6.62 6.38 -14.99
CA ALA A 37 6.06 7.10 -13.84
C ALA A 37 4.55 7.37 -13.95
N ASP A 38 4.02 7.52 -15.16
CA ASP A 38 2.61 7.82 -15.43
C ASP A 38 1.75 6.57 -15.70
N GLU A 39 2.36 5.38 -15.74
CA GLU A 39 1.61 4.15 -15.93
C GLU A 39 0.81 3.80 -14.68
N PRO A 40 -0.51 3.50 -14.81
CA PRO A 40 -1.34 3.18 -13.66
C PRO A 40 -0.99 1.80 -13.10
N PHE A 41 -0.90 1.70 -11.77
CA PHE A 41 -0.76 0.41 -11.13
C PHE A 41 -2.04 -0.42 -11.30
N ALA A 42 -1.88 -1.70 -11.64
CA ALA A 42 -2.97 -2.66 -11.77
C ALA A 42 -3.36 -3.28 -10.43
N GLY A 43 -2.45 -3.25 -9.44
CA GLY A 43 -2.67 -3.82 -8.12
C GLY A 43 -1.71 -3.27 -7.08
N ILE A 44 -2.07 -3.44 -5.81
CA ILE A 44 -1.19 -3.16 -4.67
C ILE A 44 -1.17 -4.37 -3.73
N THR A 45 0.01 -4.80 -3.29
CA THR A 45 0.16 -5.94 -2.38
C THR A 45 1.38 -5.79 -1.48
N TYR A 46 1.43 -6.54 -0.40
CA TYR A 46 2.62 -6.74 0.44
C TYR A 46 3.12 -8.21 0.41
N ASP A 47 2.47 -9.06 -0.38
CA ASP A 47 2.83 -10.49 -0.53
C ASP A 47 3.43 -10.71 -1.93
N THR A 48 4.71 -11.06 -1.99
CA THR A 48 5.44 -11.29 -3.25
C THR A 48 4.81 -12.39 -4.12
N ARG A 49 4.12 -13.35 -3.51
CA ARG A 49 3.41 -14.45 -4.22
C ARG A 49 2.16 -13.97 -4.97
N LYS A 50 1.67 -12.77 -4.67
CA LYS A 50 0.48 -12.16 -5.29
C LYS A 50 0.85 -11.07 -6.31
N VAL A 51 2.12 -10.94 -6.64
CA VAL A 51 2.56 -10.00 -7.67
C VAL A 51 2.09 -10.49 -9.04
N THR A 52 1.49 -9.57 -9.78
CA THR A 52 1.03 -9.73 -11.16
C THR A 52 1.49 -8.51 -11.96
N PRO A 53 1.45 -8.54 -13.30
CA PRO A 53 1.87 -7.40 -14.11
C PRO A 53 1.18 -6.10 -13.69
N GLY A 54 1.98 -5.05 -13.50
CA GLY A 54 1.52 -3.73 -13.08
C GLY A 54 1.33 -3.56 -11.56
N THR A 55 1.77 -4.52 -10.73
CA THR A 55 1.62 -4.44 -9.27
C THR A 55 2.61 -3.48 -8.62
N LEU A 56 2.14 -2.72 -7.62
CA LEU A 56 2.94 -2.01 -6.62
C LEU A 56 3.13 -2.90 -5.38
N LEU A 57 4.38 -3.26 -5.06
CA LEU A 57 4.72 -4.11 -3.91
C LEU A 57 5.15 -3.27 -2.71
N CYS A 58 4.51 -3.45 -1.56
CA CYS A 58 4.91 -2.81 -0.29
C CYS A 58 5.79 -3.76 0.53
N CYS A 59 7.10 -3.48 0.59
CA CYS A 59 8.08 -4.24 1.34
C CYS A 59 8.08 -3.75 2.80
N LYS A 60 7.40 -4.47 3.69
CA LYS A 60 7.24 -4.08 5.11
C LYS A 60 7.97 -4.99 6.07
N GLY A 61 8.36 -4.46 7.23
CA GLY A 61 8.95 -5.23 8.33
C GLY A 61 10.35 -5.77 7.97
N GLN A 62 10.61 -7.02 8.31
CA GLN A 62 11.90 -7.67 8.01
C GLN A 62 11.91 -8.24 6.58
N PHE A 63 11.64 -7.40 5.58
CA PHE A 63 11.66 -7.80 4.18
C PHE A 63 13.11 -8.08 3.74
N LYS A 64 13.32 -9.16 2.98
CA LYS A 64 14.64 -9.56 2.49
C LYS A 64 14.73 -9.43 0.99
N ALA A 65 15.91 -9.04 0.49
CA ALA A 65 16.17 -8.94 -0.95
C ALA A 65 15.89 -10.26 -1.71
N GLU A 66 16.11 -11.41 -1.07
CA GLU A 66 15.83 -12.73 -1.63
C GLU A 66 14.37 -12.92 -2.08
N TYR A 67 13.42 -12.19 -1.46
CA TYR A 67 12.00 -12.26 -1.80
C TYR A 67 11.67 -11.57 -3.13
N LEU A 68 12.61 -10.80 -3.68
CA LEU A 68 12.50 -10.17 -5.00
C LEU A 68 13.08 -11.02 -6.13
N ASN A 69 13.63 -12.20 -5.85
CA ASN A 69 14.14 -13.09 -6.89
C ASN A 69 13.02 -13.49 -7.86
N GLY A 70 13.20 -13.20 -9.16
CA GLY A 70 12.21 -13.47 -10.20
C GLY A 70 11.01 -12.53 -10.24
N ILE A 71 11.00 -11.49 -9.42
CA ILE A 71 9.86 -10.56 -9.31
C ILE A 71 9.68 -9.71 -10.58
N ASP A 72 10.78 -9.41 -11.27
CA ASP A 72 10.75 -8.65 -12.53
C ASP A 72 10.03 -9.44 -13.63
N GLU A 73 10.23 -10.77 -13.67
CA GLU A 73 9.54 -11.68 -14.59
C GLU A 73 8.03 -11.79 -14.29
N ALA A 74 7.63 -11.59 -13.02
CA ALA A 74 6.23 -11.52 -12.61
C ALA A 74 5.57 -10.17 -13.02
N GLY A 75 6.34 -9.21 -13.53
CA GLY A 75 5.83 -7.93 -14.03
C GLY A 75 5.60 -6.90 -12.94
N LEU A 76 6.41 -6.90 -11.88
CA LEU A 76 6.39 -5.86 -10.86
C LEU A 76 6.56 -4.48 -11.51
N ALA A 77 5.67 -3.52 -11.20
CA ALA A 77 5.76 -2.16 -11.74
C ALA A 77 6.61 -1.22 -10.86
N ALA A 78 6.50 -1.36 -9.53
CA ALA A 78 7.30 -0.60 -8.57
C ALA A 78 7.28 -1.29 -7.20
N TYR A 79 8.24 -0.93 -6.33
CA TYR A 79 8.19 -1.32 -4.92
C TYR A 79 8.29 -0.10 -4.00
N VAL A 80 7.80 -0.26 -2.77
CA VAL A 80 7.90 0.72 -1.68
C VAL A 80 8.64 0.08 -0.52
N ALA A 81 9.71 0.67 -0.03
CA ALA A 81 10.53 0.11 1.03
C ALA A 81 11.25 1.18 1.85
N GLU A 82 11.73 0.81 3.05
CA GLU A 82 12.61 1.66 3.86
C GLU A 82 14.08 1.54 3.45
N THR A 83 14.41 0.48 2.71
CA THR A 83 15.76 0.17 2.20
C THR A 83 15.69 -0.04 0.69
N GLU A 84 16.72 0.34 -0.02
CA GLU A 84 16.85 0.12 -1.46
C GLU A 84 17.14 -1.37 -1.78
N TYR A 85 16.64 -1.81 -2.94
CA TYR A 85 16.82 -3.17 -3.46
C TYR A 85 17.28 -3.19 -4.91
N SER A 86 17.97 -2.15 -5.38
CA SER A 86 18.44 -1.99 -6.76
C SER A 86 19.36 -3.13 -7.23
N ALA A 87 20.05 -3.81 -6.30
CA ALA A 87 20.84 -4.99 -6.61
C ALA A 87 19.99 -6.26 -6.87
N ALA A 88 18.74 -6.30 -6.45
CA ALA A 88 17.86 -7.45 -6.55
C ALA A 88 16.78 -7.32 -7.65
N THR A 89 16.47 -6.10 -8.07
CA THR A 89 15.45 -5.81 -9.09
C THR A 89 15.81 -4.55 -9.87
N ALA A 90 15.50 -4.53 -11.18
CA ALA A 90 15.60 -3.34 -12.03
C ALA A 90 14.37 -2.43 -11.95
N THR A 91 13.33 -2.89 -11.24
CA THR A 91 12.07 -2.17 -11.06
C THR A 91 12.26 -0.93 -10.19
N PRO A 92 11.60 0.21 -10.48
CA PRO A 92 11.74 1.41 -9.68
C PRO A 92 11.24 1.21 -8.24
N GLY A 93 12.00 1.77 -7.29
CA GLY A 93 11.70 1.74 -5.86
C GLY A 93 11.39 3.13 -5.31
N LEU A 94 10.29 3.26 -4.58
CA LEU A 94 9.96 4.41 -3.74
C LEU A 94 10.52 4.18 -2.34
N ILE A 95 11.61 4.85 -1.98
CA ILE A 95 12.25 4.69 -0.68
C ILE A 95 11.64 5.67 0.31
N VAL A 96 11.17 5.13 1.43
CA VAL A 96 10.36 5.87 2.40
C VAL A 96 10.94 5.79 3.81
N ASN A 97 10.49 6.71 4.69
CA ASN A 97 10.88 6.72 6.10
C ASN A 97 10.13 5.67 6.93
N ASP A 98 8.89 5.31 6.51
CA ASP A 98 8.00 4.38 7.22
C ASP A 98 7.16 3.63 6.20
N ALA A 99 7.52 2.39 5.91
CA ALA A 99 6.85 1.57 4.92
C ALA A 99 5.40 1.21 5.30
N ARG A 100 5.08 1.16 6.59
CA ARG A 100 3.71 0.86 7.05
C ARG A 100 2.77 2.03 6.83
N LYS A 101 3.23 3.26 7.15
CA LYS A 101 2.47 4.48 6.86
C LYS A 101 2.31 4.68 5.37
N ALA A 102 3.39 4.52 4.60
CA ALA A 102 3.36 4.61 3.15
C ALA A 102 2.36 3.61 2.55
N MET A 103 2.39 2.34 2.97
CA MET A 103 1.44 1.31 2.53
C MET A 103 -0.01 1.71 2.82
N SER A 104 -0.29 2.25 4.02
CA SER A 104 -1.64 2.68 4.39
C SER A 104 -2.16 3.80 3.49
N LEU A 105 -1.34 4.83 3.24
CA LEU A 105 -1.69 5.96 2.37
C LEU A 105 -1.89 5.53 0.92
N LEU A 106 -0.94 4.75 0.39
CA LEU A 106 -0.99 4.29 -1.00
C LEU A 106 -2.16 3.33 -1.24
N SER A 107 -2.46 2.45 -0.26
CA SER A 107 -3.63 1.59 -0.34
C SER A 107 -4.93 2.39 -0.33
N ALA A 108 -5.05 3.39 0.56
CA ALA A 108 -6.21 4.26 0.58
C ALA A 108 -6.40 4.99 -0.77
N ALA A 109 -5.33 5.53 -1.34
CA ALA A 109 -5.36 6.20 -2.64
C ALA A 109 -5.71 5.24 -3.78
N PHE A 110 -5.12 4.03 -3.78
CA PHE A 110 -5.38 3.01 -4.80
C PHE A 110 -6.85 2.59 -4.85
N TYR A 111 -7.48 2.41 -3.68
CA TYR A 111 -8.90 2.04 -3.56
C TYR A 111 -9.86 3.26 -3.54
N GLY A 112 -9.38 4.47 -3.84
CA GLY A 112 -10.22 5.66 -3.95
C GLY A 112 -10.72 6.22 -2.61
N TYR A 113 -9.97 6.01 -1.52
CA TYR A 113 -10.29 6.51 -0.17
C TYR A 113 -11.65 6.04 0.36
N PRO A 114 -11.92 4.73 0.42
CA PRO A 114 -13.22 4.18 0.82
C PRO A 114 -13.67 4.66 2.21
N GLN A 115 -12.74 4.99 3.10
CA GLN A 115 -13.04 5.54 4.43
C GLN A 115 -13.79 6.88 4.38
N ASN A 116 -13.75 7.62 3.27
CA ASN A 116 -14.48 8.87 3.11
C ASN A 116 -15.97 8.67 2.78
N GLU A 117 -16.31 7.47 2.31
CA GLU A 117 -17.69 7.08 1.94
C GLU A 117 -18.38 6.26 3.03
N LEU A 118 -17.63 5.83 4.05
CA LEU A 118 -18.10 4.96 5.12
C LEU A 118 -18.01 5.66 6.48
N THR A 119 -18.94 5.33 7.38
CA THR A 119 -18.77 5.66 8.80
C THR A 119 -17.92 4.57 9.46
N VAL A 120 -16.65 4.89 9.75
CA VAL A 120 -15.70 3.96 10.36
C VAL A 120 -15.73 4.11 11.88
N ILE A 121 -16.03 3.02 12.61
CA ILE A 121 -16.03 2.95 14.06
C ILE A 121 -14.90 2.03 14.51
N GLY A 122 -13.94 2.57 15.27
CA GLY A 122 -12.83 1.81 15.84
C GLY A 122 -13.08 1.43 17.30
N VAL A 123 -12.86 0.15 17.65
CA VAL A 123 -12.92 -0.33 19.02
C VAL A 123 -11.52 -0.73 19.47
N THR A 124 -11.01 -0.08 20.54
CA THR A 124 -9.69 -0.38 21.11
C THR A 124 -9.82 -0.80 22.57
N GLY A 125 -8.82 -1.54 23.06
CA GLY A 125 -8.76 -1.99 24.45
C GLY A 125 -7.97 -3.28 24.61
N THR A 126 -7.59 -3.62 25.85
CA THR A 126 -6.84 -4.86 26.15
C THR A 126 -7.74 -6.10 26.14
N LYS A 127 -9.03 -5.94 26.49
CA LYS A 127 -10.05 -7.00 26.51
C LYS A 127 -11.39 -6.47 25.98
N GLY A 128 -12.27 -7.35 25.52
CA GLY A 128 -13.64 -7.02 25.14
C GLY A 128 -13.82 -6.41 23.74
N LYS A 129 -12.76 -6.20 22.96
CA LYS A 129 -12.86 -5.61 21.61
C LYS A 129 -13.83 -6.36 20.71
N THR A 130 -13.62 -7.66 20.56
CA THR A 130 -14.46 -8.54 19.74
C THR A 130 -15.91 -8.53 20.22
N THR A 131 -16.13 -8.69 21.55
CA THR A 131 -17.47 -8.67 22.14
C THR A 131 -18.19 -7.35 21.85
N THR A 132 -17.50 -6.21 22.03
CA THR A 132 -18.06 -4.87 21.73
C THR A 132 -18.40 -4.72 20.26
N SER A 133 -17.54 -5.21 19.34
CA SER A 133 -17.80 -5.18 17.90
C SER A 133 -19.05 -5.96 17.54
N TYR A 134 -19.24 -7.17 18.07
CA TYR A 134 -20.44 -7.97 17.83
C TYR A 134 -21.71 -7.31 18.37
N PHE A 135 -21.65 -6.73 19.59
CA PHE A 135 -22.79 -6.00 20.11
C PHE A 135 -23.15 -4.77 19.28
N THR A 136 -22.12 -4.00 18.87
CA THR A 136 -22.31 -2.82 18.02
C THR A 136 -22.93 -3.23 16.69
N GLN A 137 -22.44 -4.30 16.07
CA GLN A 137 -22.99 -4.84 14.82
C GLN A 137 -24.44 -5.28 15.00
N ALA A 138 -24.74 -6.02 16.05
CA ALA A 138 -26.12 -6.47 16.32
C ALA A 138 -27.09 -5.28 16.47
N LEU A 139 -26.67 -4.23 17.18
CA LEU A 139 -27.45 -3.01 17.35
C LEU A 139 -27.65 -2.27 16.01
N ILE A 140 -26.58 -2.08 15.24
CA ILE A 140 -26.67 -1.44 13.93
C ILE A 140 -27.58 -2.23 12.99
N ASN A 141 -27.45 -3.56 12.94
CA ASN A 141 -28.32 -4.42 12.13
C ASN A 141 -29.79 -4.33 12.54
N ALA A 142 -30.07 -4.26 13.83
CA ALA A 142 -31.45 -4.13 14.33
C ALA A 142 -32.08 -2.78 13.94
N VAL A 143 -31.30 -1.70 13.89
CA VAL A 143 -31.77 -0.34 13.55
C VAL A 143 -31.81 -0.09 12.04
N SER A 144 -30.82 -0.64 11.30
CA SER A 144 -30.65 -0.37 9.85
C SER A 144 -31.31 -1.37 8.91
N GLY A 145 -32.02 -2.38 9.45
CA GLY A 145 -32.68 -3.40 8.63
C GLY A 145 -31.75 -4.39 7.93
N GLY A 146 -30.55 -4.64 8.52
CA GLY A 146 -29.67 -5.73 8.08
C GLY A 146 -28.59 -5.35 7.06
N ARG A 147 -28.12 -4.12 7.03
CA ARG A 147 -27.11 -3.60 6.08
C ARG A 147 -25.70 -3.39 6.71
N SER A 148 -25.16 -4.33 7.47
CA SER A 148 -23.76 -4.23 7.92
C SER A 148 -22.95 -5.40 7.34
N GLU A 149 -21.82 -5.09 6.72
CA GLU A 149 -20.82 -6.08 6.31
C GLU A 149 -19.74 -6.21 7.40
N GLU A 150 -19.43 -7.44 7.79
CA GLU A 150 -18.36 -7.76 8.73
C GLU A 150 -17.04 -7.92 8.00
N HIS A 151 -16.02 -7.15 8.38
CA HIS A 151 -14.64 -7.45 8.10
C HIS A 151 -13.92 -7.81 9.40
N THR A 152 -13.91 -9.10 9.73
CA THR A 152 -13.01 -9.64 10.76
C THR A 152 -11.68 -9.97 10.11
N SER A 153 -10.62 -9.25 10.46
CA SER A 153 -9.25 -9.67 10.18
C SER A 153 -8.86 -10.75 11.19
N GLU A 154 -8.72 -11.98 10.72
CA GLU A 154 -7.95 -13.02 11.41
C GLU A 154 -6.45 -12.72 11.39
#